data_ddb0878b81d5e9c93ad7bf635ff4453f
#
_entry.id   ddb0878b81d5e9c93ad7bf635ff4453f
#
_cell.length_a   1.000
_cell.length_b   1.000
_cell.length_c   1.000
_cell.angle_alpha   90.00
_cell.angle_beta   90.00
_cell.angle_gamma   90.00
#
_symmetry.space_group_name_H-M   'P 1'
#
loop_
_entity.id
_entity.type
_entity.pdbx_description
1 polymer ?
#
loop_
_entity_poly.entity_id
_entity_poly.type
_entity_poly.pdbx_seq_one_letter_code
_entity_poly.pdbx_strand_id
1 'polypeptide(L)'
;MVYSPDRLLKKYFQKDSYFVQPRKGGMNNTTFFVEAGSERFVLRIYETHKDFNKVSYEHYILSELAKMELFIKTPVPVAGPDNKTVQLTEDGKLAALFGYIDGVTPVFDKPVQLKSFGMAAGRLLNALGSIKTKLEPVYRPYYELENTHPECPLGKVISFCERPSPEFDEYRSELLEVAAQLMTFRERAASFKMLPHQLIHGDLNASNVLADTEGNISAILDFEFVTEDLRIMELCVCLSEIINMKQDEADLWDKLRAFIEGYGKYVRLHKTEADVVPVLIMLRRLDVFVHFLGRYWEGIDGKEIILDQTKNIISQAQWLNMNGQSLLSLVELLL
;
A
#
# COMPACT_ATOMS: atom_id res chain seq x y z
N MET A 1 -25.70 13.29 0.03
CA MET A 1 -25.79 14.12 -1.21
C MET A 1 -24.81 13.54 -2.21
N VAL A 2 -25.22 13.32 -3.47
CA VAL A 2 -24.29 12.91 -4.51
C VAL A 2 -23.43 14.12 -4.83
N TYR A 3 -22.13 14.05 -4.56
CA TYR A 3 -21.19 15.10 -4.88
C TYR A 3 -21.15 15.33 -6.40
N SER A 4 -21.32 16.57 -6.84
CA SER A 4 -21.16 16.93 -8.26
C SER A 4 -19.73 17.44 -8.49
N PRO A 5 -18.91 16.72 -9.27
CA PRO A 5 -17.52 17.15 -9.57
C PRO A 5 -17.45 18.33 -10.56
N ASP A 6 -18.57 18.75 -11.15
CA ASP A 6 -18.62 19.72 -12.24
C ASP A 6 -17.93 21.03 -11.95
N ARG A 7 -18.13 21.58 -10.73
CA ARG A 7 -17.55 22.88 -10.39
C ARG A 7 -16.02 22.83 -10.29
N LEU A 8 -15.50 21.68 -9.85
CA LEU A 8 -14.07 21.46 -9.83
C LEU A 8 -13.52 21.27 -11.25
N LEU A 9 -14.20 20.45 -12.07
CA LEU A 9 -13.77 20.17 -13.43
C LEU A 9 -13.84 21.38 -14.37
N LYS A 10 -14.75 22.32 -14.11
CA LYS A 10 -14.77 23.62 -14.82
C LYS A 10 -13.52 24.47 -14.62
N LYS A 11 -12.68 24.16 -13.63
CA LYS A 11 -11.36 24.80 -13.49
C LYS A 11 -10.36 24.24 -14.52
N TYR A 12 -10.51 23.00 -14.95
CA TYR A 12 -9.62 22.32 -15.89
C TYR A 12 -10.13 22.39 -17.34
N PHE A 13 -11.44 22.34 -17.53
CA PHE A 13 -12.08 22.17 -18.84
C PHE A 13 -13.13 23.23 -19.08
N GLN A 14 -13.39 23.54 -20.37
CA GLN A 14 -14.52 24.39 -20.74
C GLN A 14 -15.84 23.69 -20.41
N LYS A 15 -16.88 24.49 -20.12
CA LYS A 15 -18.21 23.96 -19.84
C LYS A 15 -18.68 23.10 -20.99
N ASP A 16 -19.29 21.94 -20.67
CA ASP A 16 -19.86 20.96 -21.60
C ASP A 16 -18.85 20.30 -22.56
N SER A 17 -17.53 20.43 -22.30
CA SER A 17 -16.47 19.76 -23.07
C SER A 17 -15.98 18.45 -22.48
N TYR A 18 -16.58 17.96 -21.39
CA TYR A 18 -16.18 16.73 -20.71
C TYR A 18 -17.38 15.91 -20.27
N PHE A 19 -17.16 14.59 -20.16
CA PHE A 19 -18.10 13.63 -19.62
C PHE A 19 -17.53 13.00 -18.34
N VAL A 20 -18.40 12.78 -17.33
CA VAL A 20 -17.97 12.29 -16.01
C VAL A 20 -18.75 11.02 -15.65
N GLN A 21 -18.04 9.99 -15.23
CA GLN A 21 -18.65 8.76 -14.72
C GLN A 21 -18.13 8.48 -13.30
N PRO A 22 -19.02 8.26 -12.30
CA PRO A 22 -18.59 7.82 -10.99
C PRO A 22 -18.03 6.39 -11.10
N ARG A 23 -16.89 6.14 -10.42
CA ARG A 23 -16.36 4.80 -10.22
C ARG A 23 -16.54 4.43 -8.75
N LYS A 24 -16.90 3.18 -8.46
CA LYS A 24 -16.74 2.66 -7.10
C LYS A 24 -15.26 2.79 -6.75
N GLY A 25 -14.93 3.74 -5.87
CA GLY A 25 -13.57 4.04 -5.42
C GLY A 25 -13.04 2.97 -4.47
N GLY A 26 -11.77 3.11 -4.09
CA GLY A 26 -11.19 2.42 -2.94
C GLY A 26 -11.83 2.88 -1.62
N MET A 27 -11.33 2.38 -0.49
CA MET A 27 -11.89 2.65 0.85
C MET A 27 -11.72 4.11 1.29
N ASN A 28 -10.72 4.83 0.75
CA ASN A 28 -10.28 6.14 1.22
C ASN A 28 -10.67 7.31 0.32
N ASN A 29 -11.09 7.05 -0.93
CA ASN A 29 -11.23 8.08 -1.94
C ASN A 29 -12.51 7.91 -2.78
N THR A 30 -13.15 9.01 -3.15
CA THR A 30 -14.18 9.02 -4.20
C THR A 30 -13.51 9.29 -5.54
N THR A 31 -13.77 8.43 -6.53
CA THR A 31 -13.11 8.48 -7.83
C THR A 31 -14.11 8.66 -8.96
N PHE A 32 -13.78 9.51 -9.92
CA PHE A 32 -14.54 9.70 -11.16
C PHE A 32 -13.63 9.54 -12.36
N PHE A 33 -14.14 8.89 -13.41
CA PHE A 33 -13.54 8.94 -14.72
C PHE A 33 -14.03 10.19 -15.45
N VAL A 34 -13.11 10.85 -16.12
CA VAL A 34 -13.38 12.09 -16.87
C VAL A 34 -12.86 11.91 -18.29
N GLU A 35 -13.72 12.13 -19.29
CA GLU A 35 -13.35 12.17 -20.70
C GLU A 35 -13.49 13.59 -21.20
N ALA A 36 -12.42 14.16 -21.74
CA ALA A 36 -12.39 15.52 -22.29
C ALA A 36 -11.74 15.49 -23.69
N GLY A 37 -12.55 15.60 -24.73
CA GLY A 37 -12.10 15.38 -26.11
C GLY A 37 -11.58 13.97 -26.32
N SER A 38 -10.32 13.82 -26.73
CA SER A 38 -9.64 12.52 -26.92
C SER A 38 -8.86 12.08 -25.67
N GLU A 39 -8.80 12.90 -24.63
CA GLU A 39 -8.04 12.62 -23.43
C GLU A 39 -8.92 12.06 -22.30
N ARG A 40 -8.33 11.21 -21.48
CA ARG A 40 -9.00 10.59 -20.33
C ARG A 40 -8.24 10.91 -19.06
N PHE A 41 -9.01 11.12 -17.98
CA PHE A 41 -8.48 11.50 -16.68
C PHE A 41 -9.18 10.75 -15.56
N VAL A 42 -8.56 10.78 -14.38
CA VAL A 42 -9.14 10.30 -13.12
C VAL A 42 -9.18 11.47 -12.14
N LEU A 43 -10.37 11.86 -11.74
CA LEU A 43 -10.55 12.80 -10.63
C LEU A 43 -10.66 12.01 -9.32
N ARG A 44 -9.75 12.25 -8.39
CA ARG A 44 -9.76 11.69 -7.04
C ARG A 44 -10.17 12.78 -6.05
N ILE A 45 -11.12 12.47 -5.16
CA ILE A 45 -11.50 13.29 -4.01
C ILE A 45 -11.10 12.53 -2.77
N TYR A 46 -10.26 13.14 -1.94
CA TYR A 46 -9.74 12.54 -0.72
C TYR A 46 -10.79 12.66 0.39
N GLU A 47 -11.39 11.54 0.79
CA GLU A 47 -12.45 11.51 1.82
C GLU A 47 -11.85 11.48 3.22
N THR A 48 -10.79 10.71 3.42
CA THR A 48 -10.13 10.51 4.71
C THR A 48 -8.94 11.45 4.92
N HIS A 49 -8.23 11.80 3.86
CA HIS A 49 -7.04 12.65 3.94
C HIS A 49 -7.41 14.14 3.86
N LYS A 50 -7.45 14.79 5.03
CA LYS A 50 -7.66 16.24 5.15
C LYS A 50 -6.34 17.02 5.22
N ASP A 51 -5.22 16.32 5.32
CA ASP A 51 -3.90 16.92 5.44
C ASP A 51 -3.33 17.23 4.05
N PHE A 52 -3.24 18.52 3.74
CA PHE A 52 -2.67 19.02 2.49
C PHE A 52 -1.21 18.56 2.30
N ASN A 53 -0.44 18.42 3.39
CA ASN A 53 0.96 18.01 3.30
C ASN A 53 1.09 16.56 2.79
N LYS A 54 0.17 15.68 3.20
CA LYS A 54 0.14 14.27 2.71
C LYS A 54 -0.02 14.24 1.20
N VAL A 55 -1.06 14.89 0.69
CA VAL A 55 -1.35 14.91 -0.75
C VAL A 55 -0.25 15.62 -1.53
N SER A 56 0.31 16.70 -0.97
CA SER A 56 1.41 17.43 -1.61
C SER A 56 2.70 16.61 -1.67
N TYR A 57 2.97 15.79 -0.63
CA TYR A 57 4.10 14.88 -0.61
C TYR A 57 3.96 13.79 -1.68
N GLU A 58 2.79 13.12 -1.75
CA GLU A 58 2.45 12.17 -2.83
C GLU A 58 2.70 12.80 -4.21
N HIS A 59 2.16 13.99 -4.46
CA HIS A 59 2.28 14.67 -5.74
C HIS A 59 3.72 15.07 -6.07
N TYR A 60 4.51 15.44 -5.07
CA TYR A 60 5.93 15.73 -5.26
C TYR A 60 6.66 14.47 -5.74
N ILE A 61 6.48 13.34 -5.06
CA ILE A 61 7.14 12.07 -5.43
C ILE A 61 6.69 11.62 -6.84
N LEU A 62 5.40 11.68 -7.14
CA LEU A 62 4.88 11.37 -8.48
C LEU A 62 5.49 12.27 -9.56
N SER A 63 5.68 13.56 -9.27
CA SER A 63 6.29 14.49 -10.18
C SER A 63 7.78 14.20 -10.42
N GLU A 64 8.50 13.72 -9.42
CA GLU A 64 9.89 13.27 -9.58
C GLU A 64 9.97 11.97 -10.38
N LEU A 65 9.09 11.01 -10.12
CA LEU A 65 9.01 9.75 -10.89
C LEU A 65 8.68 10.01 -12.37
N ALA A 66 7.81 10.97 -12.66
CA ALA A 66 7.44 11.34 -14.03
C ALA A 66 8.61 11.88 -14.88
N LYS A 67 9.71 12.31 -14.24
CA LYS A 67 10.94 12.75 -14.92
C LYS A 67 11.89 11.60 -15.28
N MET A 68 11.58 10.37 -14.82
CA MET A 68 12.44 9.19 -14.97
C MET A 68 11.92 8.25 -16.07
N GLU A 69 12.81 7.49 -16.71
CA GLU A 69 12.46 6.41 -17.63
C GLU A 69 12.18 5.10 -16.85
N LEU A 70 10.94 4.91 -16.38
CA LEU A 70 10.60 3.80 -15.48
C LEU A 70 10.19 2.50 -16.18
N PHE A 71 9.90 2.47 -17.47
CA PHE A 71 9.26 1.35 -18.18
C PHE A 71 7.92 0.85 -17.57
N ILE A 72 7.43 1.50 -16.53
CA ILE A 72 6.12 1.35 -15.92
C ILE A 72 5.51 2.74 -15.75
N LYS A 73 4.21 2.84 -15.90
CA LYS A 73 3.50 4.11 -15.74
C LYS A 73 3.18 4.34 -14.25
N THR A 74 3.24 5.60 -13.85
CA THR A 74 2.74 6.04 -12.54
C THR A 74 1.73 7.16 -12.73
N PRO A 75 0.81 7.43 -11.80
CA PRO A 75 -0.11 8.55 -11.89
C PRO A 75 0.63 9.87 -12.06
N VAL A 76 0.18 10.69 -13.01
CA VAL A 76 0.74 12.03 -13.21
C VAL A 76 -0.33 13.05 -12.81
N PRO A 77 -0.11 13.81 -11.73
CA PRO A 77 -1.06 14.83 -11.31
C PRO A 77 -1.09 15.99 -12.32
N VAL A 78 -2.30 16.41 -12.71
CA VAL A 78 -2.55 17.50 -13.65
C VAL A 78 -2.65 18.81 -12.88
N ALA A 79 -1.88 19.81 -13.28
CA ALA A 79 -1.97 21.14 -12.69
C ALA A 79 -3.25 21.87 -13.13
N GLY A 80 -3.93 22.52 -12.19
CA GLY A 80 -5.02 23.43 -12.47
C GLY A 80 -4.54 24.79 -13.01
N PRO A 81 -5.45 25.73 -13.28
CA PRO A 81 -5.12 27.05 -13.81
C PRO A 81 -4.21 27.88 -12.90
N ASP A 82 -4.19 27.57 -11.60
CA ASP A 82 -3.34 28.18 -10.60
C ASP A 82 -1.96 27.49 -10.44
N ASN A 83 -1.62 26.60 -11.37
CA ASN A 83 -0.43 25.75 -11.35
C ASN A 83 -0.32 24.80 -10.12
N LYS A 84 -1.42 24.56 -9.41
CA LYS A 84 -1.48 23.61 -8.31
C LYS A 84 -2.10 22.30 -8.76
N THR A 85 -1.52 21.21 -8.35
CA THR A 85 -2.03 19.84 -8.62
C THR A 85 -3.08 19.42 -7.58
N VAL A 86 -3.07 20.02 -6.39
CA VAL A 86 -4.07 19.80 -5.33
C VAL A 86 -5.06 20.95 -5.36
N GLN A 87 -6.33 20.62 -5.46
CA GLN A 87 -7.45 21.57 -5.49
C GLN A 87 -8.38 21.35 -4.29
N LEU A 88 -9.19 22.34 -3.96
CA LEU A 88 -10.24 22.22 -2.97
C LEU A 88 -11.61 22.09 -3.65
N THR A 89 -12.41 21.19 -3.14
CA THR A 89 -13.84 21.07 -3.44
C THR A 89 -14.61 22.19 -2.69
N GLU A 90 -15.91 22.34 -2.97
CA GLU A 90 -16.75 23.36 -2.31
C GLU A 90 -16.93 23.09 -0.80
N ASP A 91 -16.96 21.81 -0.42
CA ASP A 91 -17.05 21.37 0.97
C ASP A 91 -15.69 21.26 1.66
N GLY A 92 -14.63 21.80 1.01
CA GLY A 92 -13.29 21.92 1.59
C GLY A 92 -12.45 20.65 1.58
N LYS A 93 -12.89 19.59 0.86
CA LYS A 93 -12.08 18.40 0.68
C LYS A 93 -10.96 18.64 -0.32
N LEU A 94 -9.86 17.90 -0.17
CA LEU A 94 -8.80 17.88 -1.16
C LEU A 94 -9.22 17.07 -2.38
N ALA A 95 -8.79 17.47 -3.55
CA ALA A 95 -9.03 16.78 -4.80
C ALA A 95 -7.86 16.95 -5.77
N ALA A 96 -7.67 15.97 -6.65
CA ALA A 96 -6.65 16.00 -7.67
C ALA A 96 -7.14 15.34 -8.96
N LEU A 97 -6.70 15.88 -10.08
CA LEU A 97 -6.91 15.30 -11.40
C LEU A 97 -5.63 14.61 -11.85
N PHE A 98 -5.75 13.36 -12.34
CA PHE A 98 -4.63 12.57 -12.86
C PHE A 98 -4.90 12.16 -14.29
N GLY A 99 -3.86 12.03 -15.11
CA GLY A 99 -3.97 11.36 -16.39
C GLY A 99 -4.43 9.90 -16.22
N TYR A 100 -5.33 9.46 -17.08
CA TYR A 100 -5.81 8.07 -17.06
C TYR A 100 -4.71 7.11 -17.56
N ILE A 101 -4.57 5.98 -16.89
CA ILE A 101 -3.65 4.92 -17.30
C ILE A 101 -4.45 3.69 -17.72
N ASP A 102 -4.23 3.24 -18.96
CA ASP A 102 -4.85 2.02 -19.47
C ASP A 102 -4.25 0.78 -18.85
N GLY A 103 -5.08 -0.20 -18.58
CA GLY A 103 -4.71 -1.49 -18.05
C GLY A 103 -5.85 -2.13 -17.26
N VAL A 104 -5.62 -3.36 -16.84
CA VAL A 104 -6.57 -4.13 -16.02
C VAL A 104 -5.91 -4.56 -14.72
N THR A 105 -6.67 -4.63 -13.63
CA THR A 105 -6.17 -5.19 -12.38
C THR A 105 -5.83 -6.67 -12.58
N PRO A 106 -4.59 -7.12 -12.32
CA PRO A 106 -4.19 -8.50 -12.50
C PRO A 106 -4.85 -9.42 -11.47
N VAL A 107 -5.07 -10.67 -11.85
CA VAL A 107 -5.62 -11.70 -10.94
C VAL A 107 -4.49 -12.47 -10.25
N PHE A 108 -3.27 -12.41 -10.78
CA PHE A 108 -2.11 -13.16 -10.29
C PHE A 108 -2.33 -14.69 -10.24
N ASP A 109 -3.01 -15.23 -11.25
CA ASP A 109 -3.26 -16.65 -11.40
C ASP A 109 -2.04 -17.43 -11.94
N LYS A 110 -1.07 -16.75 -12.55
CA LYS A 110 0.10 -17.35 -13.18
C LYS A 110 1.42 -16.82 -12.62
N PRO A 111 2.45 -17.68 -12.41
CA PRO A 111 3.77 -17.25 -11.95
C PRO A 111 4.42 -16.16 -12.81
N VAL A 112 4.17 -16.14 -14.12
CA VAL A 112 4.74 -15.12 -15.04
C VAL A 112 4.25 -13.71 -14.69
N GLN A 113 3.01 -13.57 -14.23
CA GLN A 113 2.46 -12.27 -13.79
C GLN A 113 3.14 -11.81 -12.50
N LEU A 114 3.39 -12.73 -11.55
CA LEU A 114 4.13 -12.46 -10.33
C LEU A 114 5.59 -12.06 -10.63
N LYS A 115 6.22 -12.71 -11.62
CA LYS A 115 7.57 -12.30 -12.07
C LYS A 115 7.57 -10.88 -12.63
N SER A 116 6.57 -10.53 -13.42
CA SER A 116 6.39 -9.16 -13.94
C SER A 116 6.13 -8.17 -12.80
N PHE A 117 5.32 -8.56 -11.79
CA PHE A 117 5.07 -7.74 -10.61
C PHE A 117 6.36 -7.51 -9.81
N GLY A 118 7.15 -8.54 -9.57
CA GLY A 118 8.46 -8.42 -8.91
C GLY A 118 9.40 -7.47 -9.67
N MET A 119 9.44 -7.58 -11.00
CA MET A 119 10.24 -6.66 -11.84
C MET A 119 9.77 -5.21 -11.71
N ALA A 120 8.45 -4.97 -11.71
CA ALA A 120 7.88 -3.62 -11.55
C ALA A 120 8.18 -3.05 -10.16
N ALA A 121 7.99 -3.84 -9.10
CA ALA A 121 8.29 -3.45 -7.72
C ALA A 121 9.78 -3.12 -7.52
N GLY A 122 10.69 -3.96 -8.03
CA GLY A 122 12.13 -3.72 -7.93
C GLY A 122 12.59 -2.47 -8.69
N ARG A 123 12.03 -2.21 -9.88
CA ARG A 123 12.30 -0.97 -10.65
C ARG A 123 11.83 0.26 -9.90
N LEU A 124 10.59 0.22 -9.39
CA LEU A 124 10.04 1.32 -8.61
C LEU A 124 10.89 1.60 -7.37
N LEU A 125 11.27 0.57 -6.62
CA LEU A 125 12.09 0.72 -5.42
C LEU A 125 13.41 1.44 -5.73
N ASN A 126 14.10 1.07 -6.82
CA ASN A 126 15.34 1.74 -7.24
C ASN A 126 15.09 3.21 -7.63
N ALA A 127 14.00 3.49 -8.34
CA ALA A 127 13.64 4.84 -8.72
C ALA A 127 13.36 5.70 -7.49
N LEU A 128 12.52 5.22 -6.56
CA LEU A 128 12.22 5.89 -5.30
C LEU A 128 13.50 6.16 -4.48
N GLY A 129 14.41 5.18 -4.39
CA GLY A 129 15.69 5.33 -3.69
C GLY A 129 16.62 6.39 -4.30
N SER A 130 16.42 6.78 -5.56
CA SER A 130 17.18 7.85 -6.21
C SER A 130 16.64 9.26 -5.96
N ILE A 131 15.38 9.37 -5.51
CA ILE A 131 14.75 10.66 -5.22
C ILE A 131 15.36 11.23 -3.94
N LYS A 132 15.86 12.47 -4.04
CA LYS A 132 16.33 13.25 -2.88
C LYS A 132 15.31 14.34 -2.58
N THR A 133 14.71 14.27 -1.43
CA THR A 133 13.73 15.26 -0.97
C THR A 133 14.16 15.88 0.36
N LYS A 134 13.75 17.13 0.59
CA LYS A 134 13.85 17.81 1.88
C LYS A 134 12.49 17.86 2.59
N LEU A 135 11.46 17.35 1.93
CA LEU A 135 10.13 17.25 2.52
C LEU A 135 10.14 16.14 3.57
N GLU A 136 9.56 16.42 4.72
CA GLU A 136 9.41 15.41 5.77
C GLU A 136 8.33 14.41 5.35
N PRO A 137 8.60 13.10 5.48
CA PRO A 137 7.60 12.07 5.26
C PRO A 137 6.43 12.25 6.21
N VAL A 138 5.23 12.03 5.73
CA VAL A 138 4.03 12.21 6.56
C VAL A 138 3.67 10.95 7.31
N TYR A 139 3.94 9.79 6.72
CA TYR A 139 3.79 8.52 7.41
C TYR A 139 5.10 8.15 8.10
N ARG A 140 4.97 7.54 9.28
CA ARG A 140 6.10 6.99 10.01
C ARG A 140 6.46 5.60 9.47
N PRO A 141 7.70 5.16 9.66
CA PRO A 141 8.10 3.81 9.28
C PRO A 141 7.21 2.74 9.94
N TYR A 142 6.96 1.65 9.24
CA TYR A 142 6.12 0.53 9.69
C TYR A 142 6.49 0.00 11.08
N TYR A 143 7.79 -0.01 11.41
CA TYR A 143 8.23 -0.48 12.73
C TYR A 143 7.88 0.46 13.88
N GLU A 144 7.38 1.66 13.59
CA GLU A 144 6.83 2.59 14.58
C GLU A 144 5.31 2.39 14.74
N LEU A 145 4.86 1.17 15.06
CA LEU A 145 3.44 0.81 15.20
C LEU A 145 2.65 1.74 16.14
N GLU A 146 3.31 2.43 17.07
CA GLU A 146 2.69 3.46 17.92
C GLU A 146 2.05 4.60 17.10
N ASN A 147 2.52 4.80 15.87
CA ASN A 147 2.16 5.92 15.02
C ASN A 147 1.26 5.52 13.83
N THR A 148 0.87 4.25 13.73
CA THR A 148 0.02 3.74 12.63
C THR A 148 -1.34 4.45 12.60
N HIS A 149 -1.95 4.63 13.77
CA HIS A 149 -3.24 5.31 13.87
C HIS A 149 -3.36 6.10 15.19
N PRO A 150 -3.83 7.38 15.16
CA PRO A 150 -3.88 8.22 16.36
C PRO A 150 -4.69 7.62 17.51
N GLU A 151 -5.78 6.91 17.21
CA GLU A 151 -6.64 6.26 18.21
C GLU A 151 -6.06 4.97 18.78
N CYS A 152 -4.93 4.46 18.21
CA CYS A 152 -4.37 3.15 18.50
C CYS A 152 -2.95 3.20 19.11
N PRO A 153 -2.73 3.91 20.24
CA PRO A 153 -1.48 3.70 20.98
C PRO A 153 -1.32 2.19 21.28
N LEU A 154 -0.13 1.65 21.04
CA LEU A 154 0.10 0.19 21.04
C LEU A 154 -0.32 -0.49 22.35
N GLY A 155 -0.14 0.19 23.48
CA GLY A 155 -0.62 -0.28 24.79
C GLY A 155 -2.15 -0.44 24.85
N LYS A 156 -2.92 0.46 24.22
CA LYS A 156 -4.38 0.37 24.12
C LYS A 156 -4.78 -0.80 23.20
N VAL A 157 -4.07 -1.00 22.10
CA VAL A 157 -4.31 -2.12 21.16
C VAL A 157 -4.07 -3.45 21.87
N ILE A 158 -2.93 -3.60 22.56
CA ILE A 158 -2.62 -4.82 23.33
C ILE A 158 -3.68 -5.08 24.38
N SER A 159 -4.09 -4.05 25.15
CA SER A 159 -5.13 -4.18 26.18
C SER A 159 -6.49 -4.59 25.60
N PHE A 160 -6.83 -4.10 24.40
CA PHE A 160 -8.03 -4.55 23.69
C PHE A 160 -7.93 -6.03 23.31
N CYS A 161 -6.79 -6.47 22.76
CA CYS A 161 -6.59 -7.86 22.37
C CYS A 161 -6.60 -8.81 23.58
N GLU A 162 -6.09 -8.39 24.74
CA GLU A 162 -6.12 -9.18 25.97
C GLU A 162 -7.50 -9.25 26.61
N ARG A 163 -8.28 -8.18 26.49
CA ARG A 163 -9.62 -8.03 27.12
C ARG A 163 -10.59 -7.40 26.14
N PRO A 164 -10.93 -8.10 25.05
CA PRO A 164 -11.84 -7.59 24.04
C PRO A 164 -13.25 -7.38 24.59
N SER A 165 -14.04 -6.53 23.94
CA SER A 165 -15.47 -6.39 24.21
C SER A 165 -16.21 -7.69 23.90
N PRO A 166 -17.39 -7.94 24.54
CA PRO A 166 -18.13 -9.22 24.41
C PRO A 166 -18.44 -9.64 22.97
N GLU A 167 -18.53 -8.70 22.06
CA GLU A 167 -18.80 -8.97 20.63
C GLU A 167 -17.64 -9.69 19.91
N PHE A 168 -16.46 -9.79 20.54
CA PHE A 168 -15.28 -10.50 20.08
C PHE A 168 -14.96 -11.75 20.90
N ASP A 169 -15.83 -12.18 21.83
CA ASP A 169 -15.56 -13.31 22.74
C ASP A 169 -15.22 -14.60 22.00
N GLU A 170 -15.82 -14.84 20.82
CA GLU A 170 -15.53 -16.03 20.00
C GLU A 170 -14.10 -16.04 19.44
N TYR A 171 -13.42 -14.90 19.42
CA TYR A 171 -12.05 -14.72 18.88
C TYR A 171 -11.03 -14.33 19.95
N ARG A 172 -11.37 -14.56 21.21
CA ARG A 172 -10.52 -14.19 22.35
C ARG A 172 -9.14 -14.87 22.31
N SER A 173 -9.07 -16.13 21.91
CA SER A 173 -7.81 -16.87 21.79
C SER A 173 -6.91 -16.28 20.69
N GLU A 174 -7.50 -15.99 19.54
CA GLU A 174 -6.80 -15.40 18.40
C GLU A 174 -6.33 -13.97 18.70
N LEU A 175 -7.14 -13.18 19.36
CA LEU A 175 -6.75 -11.83 19.79
C LEU A 175 -5.61 -11.86 20.81
N LEU A 176 -5.60 -12.83 21.74
CA LEU A 176 -4.45 -13.05 22.65
C LEU A 176 -3.17 -13.37 21.89
N GLU A 177 -3.25 -14.14 20.80
CA GLU A 177 -2.09 -14.40 19.94
C GLU A 177 -1.64 -13.12 19.21
N VAL A 178 -2.57 -12.29 18.72
CA VAL A 178 -2.25 -10.97 18.16
C VAL A 178 -1.54 -10.10 19.20
N ALA A 179 -2.01 -10.06 20.46
CA ALA A 179 -1.35 -9.33 21.55
C ALA A 179 0.10 -9.81 21.76
N ALA A 180 0.32 -11.14 21.76
CA ALA A 180 1.65 -11.73 21.91
C ALA A 180 2.59 -11.32 20.75
N GLN A 181 2.09 -11.33 19.51
CA GLN A 181 2.85 -10.86 18.34
C GLN A 181 3.21 -9.37 18.46
N LEU A 182 2.27 -8.50 18.86
CA LEU A 182 2.51 -7.08 19.06
C LEU A 182 3.57 -6.81 20.15
N MET A 183 3.52 -7.54 21.27
CA MET A 183 4.51 -7.43 22.35
C MET A 183 5.90 -7.86 21.87
N THR A 184 5.99 -9.02 21.20
CA THR A 184 7.25 -9.53 20.65
C THR A 184 7.85 -8.54 19.65
N PHE A 185 7.02 -7.96 18.78
CA PHE A 185 7.47 -6.97 17.81
C PHE A 185 7.97 -5.70 18.49
N ARG A 186 7.25 -5.19 19.50
CA ARG A 186 7.64 -3.97 20.25
C ARG A 186 9.05 -4.08 20.84
N GLU A 187 9.41 -5.25 21.35
CA GLU A 187 10.76 -5.49 21.93
C GLU A 187 11.86 -5.43 20.86
N ARG A 188 11.53 -5.77 19.60
CA ARG A 188 12.48 -5.81 18.48
C ARG A 188 12.55 -4.50 17.68
N ALA A 189 11.55 -3.62 17.79
CA ALA A 189 11.40 -2.44 16.93
C ALA A 189 12.66 -1.56 16.86
N ALA A 190 13.39 -1.39 17.98
CA ALA A 190 14.61 -0.59 18.02
C ALA A 190 15.74 -1.16 17.13
N SER A 191 15.79 -2.48 16.91
CA SER A 191 16.82 -3.13 16.09
C SER A 191 16.67 -2.82 14.60
N PHE A 192 15.47 -2.49 14.14
CA PHE A 192 15.20 -2.21 12.73
C PHE A 192 15.74 -0.84 12.29
N LYS A 193 15.91 0.09 13.21
CA LYS A 193 16.46 1.44 12.91
C LYS A 193 17.82 1.44 12.24
N MET A 194 18.58 0.35 12.37
CA MET A 194 19.91 0.21 11.78
C MET A 194 19.91 -0.35 10.36
N LEU A 195 18.76 -0.82 9.89
CA LEU A 195 18.62 -1.34 8.52
C LEU A 195 18.57 -0.18 7.51
N PRO A 196 18.87 -0.44 6.22
CA PRO A 196 18.80 0.59 5.19
C PRO A 196 17.38 1.17 5.03
N HIS A 197 17.29 2.50 4.99
CA HIS A 197 16.07 3.26 4.76
C HIS A 197 16.12 3.97 3.41
N GLN A 198 14.97 4.11 2.79
CA GLN A 198 14.76 4.92 1.59
C GLN A 198 13.26 5.18 1.39
N LEU A 199 12.91 5.95 0.37
CA LEU A 199 11.52 6.03 -0.08
C LEU A 199 11.04 4.67 -0.59
N ILE A 200 9.86 4.26 -0.13
CA ILE A 200 9.13 3.07 -0.58
C ILE A 200 7.69 3.48 -0.94
N HIS A 201 7.02 2.68 -1.76
CA HIS A 201 5.59 2.85 -2.04
C HIS A 201 4.74 2.49 -0.82
N GLY A 202 5.11 1.44 -0.11
CA GLY A 202 4.54 1.01 1.16
C GLY A 202 3.21 0.25 1.07
N ASP A 203 2.54 0.16 -0.09
CA ASP A 203 1.27 -0.56 -0.24
C ASP A 203 1.14 -1.27 -1.59
N LEU A 204 2.22 -1.90 -2.09
CA LEU A 204 2.18 -2.66 -3.34
C LEU A 204 1.40 -3.96 -3.17
N ASN A 205 0.28 -4.04 -3.87
CA ASN A 205 -0.60 -5.22 -3.93
C ASN A 205 -1.33 -5.29 -5.29
N ALA A 206 -2.13 -6.33 -5.52
CA ALA A 206 -2.84 -6.53 -6.79
C ALA A 206 -3.78 -5.38 -7.17
N SER A 207 -4.39 -4.69 -6.20
CA SER A 207 -5.32 -3.58 -6.47
C SER A 207 -4.61 -2.30 -6.91
N ASN A 208 -3.32 -2.16 -6.59
CA ASN A 208 -2.50 -0.98 -6.83
C ASN A 208 -1.59 -1.12 -8.05
N VAL A 209 -1.82 -2.13 -8.91
CA VAL A 209 -1.10 -2.30 -10.17
C VAL A 209 -2.05 -2.54 -11.33
N LEU A 210 -1.60 -2.20 -12.55
CA LEU A 210 -2.31 -2.54 -13.77
C LEU A 210 -1.42 -3.41 -14.66
N ALA A 211 -2.05 -4.37 -15.33
CA ALA A 211 -1.44 -5.20 -16.34
C ALA A 211 -1.89 -4.76 -17.75
N ASP A 212 -1.01 -4.97 -18.72
CA ASP A 212 -1.30 -4.85 -20.14
C ASP A 212 -2.09 -6.06 -20.68
N THR A 213 -2.35 -6.08 -21.98
CA THR A 213 -3.07 -7.17 -22.66
C THR A 213 -2.30 -8.50 -22.65
N GLU A 214 -1.00 -8.49 -22.43
CA GLU A 214 -0.15 -9.67 -22.33
C GLU A 214 -0.04 -10.18 -20.89
N GLY A 215 -0.57 -9.43 -19.91
CA GLY A 215 -0.54 -9.73 -18.48
C GLY A 215 0.72 -9.26 -17.78
N ASN A 216 1.57 -8.44 -18.43
CA ASN A 216 2.71 -7.82 -17.79
C ASN A 216 2.27 -6.59 -16.99
N ILE A 217 2.89 -6.35 -15.83
CA ILE A 217 2.63 -5.14 -15.07
C ILE A 217 3.15 -3.92 -15.85
N SER A 218 2.22 -3.04 -16.20
CA SER A 218 2.45 -1.84 -17.00
C SER A 218 2.34 -0.54 -16.22
N ALA A 219 1.67 -0.58 -15.03
CA ALA A 219 1.54 0.60 -14.17
C ALA A 219 1.48 0.23 -12.69
N ILE A 220 1.89 1.18 -11.86
CA ILE A 220 1.72 1.17 -10.40
C ILE A 220 0.91 2.41 -10.03
N LEU A 221 -0.10 2.23 -9.19
CA LEU A 221 -1.07 3.23 -8.76
C LEU A 221 -0.99 3.44 -7.25
N ASP A 222 -1.65 4.48 -6.77
CA ASP A 222 -1.96 4.71 -5.35
C ASP A 222 -0.75 4.92 -4.43
N PHE A 223 -0.09 6.06 -4.61
CA PHE A 223 1.09 6.47 -3.86
C PHE A 223 0.76 7.19 -2.53
N GLU A 224 -0.47 7.05 -2.02
CA GLU A 224 -0.90 7.80 -0.82
C GLU A 224 -0.10 7.41 0.44
N PHE A 225 0.50 6.21 0.48
CA PHE A 225 1.31 5.72 1.59
C PHE A 225 2.83 5.85 1.35
N VAL A 226 3.26 6.51 0.26
CA VAL A 226 4.68 6.68 -0.01
C VAL A 226 5.38 7.39 1.15
N THR A 227 6.46 6.79 1.65
CA THR A 227 7.19 7.29 2.82
C THR A 227 8.65 6.83 2.83
N GLU A 228 9.46 7.42 3.70
CA GLU A 228 10.79 6.90 4.03
C GLU A 228 10.67 5.80 5.08
N ASP A 229 11.07 4.59 4.72
CA ASP A 229 11.00 3.39 5.57
C ASP A 229 12.15 2.43 5.26
N LEU A 230 12.16 1.30 5.94
CA LEU A 230 13.06 0.20 5.64
C LEU A 230 12.93 -0.19 4.16
N ARG A 231 14.04 -0.17 3.43
CA ARG A 231 14.05 -0.54 2.02
C ARG A 231 13.46 -1.93 1.77
N ILE A 232 13.74 -2.86 2.68
CA ILE A 232 13.26 -4.24 2.64
C ILE A 232 11.73 -4.35 2.86
N MET A 233 11.10 -3.33 3.46
CA MET A 233 9.67 -3.36 3.75
C MET A 233 8.83 -3.42 2.47
N GLU A 234 9.28 -2.82 1.36
CA GLU A 234 8.60 -2.94 0.06
C GLU A 234 8.44 -4.41 -0.38
N LEU A 235 9.51 -5.21 -0.28
CA LEU A 235 9.46 -6.65 -0.53
C LEU A 235 8.48 -7.35 0.42
N CYS A 236 8.55 -7.02 1.71
CA CYS A 236 7.74 -7.68 2.74
C CYS A 236 6.25 -7.38 2.59
N VAL A 237 5.88 -6.17 2.17
CA VAL A 237 4.50 -5.81 1.82
C VAL A 237 3.98 -6.71 0.70
N CYS A 238 4.71 -6.83 -0.40
CA CYS A 238 4.33 -7.68 -1.52
C CYS A 238 4.22 -9.16 -1.13
N LEU A 239 5.22 -9.69 -0.41
CA LEU A 239 5.23 -11.10 0.04
C LEU A 239 4.07 -11.39 0.99
N SER A 240 3.74 -10.46 1.90
CA SER A 240 2.60 -10.58 2.81
C SER A 240 1.28 -10.77 2.04
N GLU A 241 1.08 -10.04 0.93
CA GLU A 241 -0.10 -10.18 0.09
C GLU A 241 -0.11 -11.49 -0.69
N ILE A 242 1.02 -11.90 -1.28
CA ILE A 242 1.13 -13.16 -2.04
C ILE A 242 0.86 -14.37 -1.14
N ILE A 243 1.41 -14.40 0.09
CA ILE A 243 1.19 -15.47 1.05
C ILE A 243 -0.28 -15.56 1.48
N ASN A 244 -0.99 -14.44 1.53
CA ASN A 244 -2.39 -14.39 1.94
C ASN A 244 -3.38 -14.77 0.83
N MET A 245 -2.93 -14.99 -0.41
CA MET A 245 -3.78 -15.43 -1.51
C MET A 245 -4.28 -16.86 -1.23
N LYS A 246 -5.59 -17.09 -1.47
CA LYS A 246 -6.18 -18.45 -1.37
C LYS A 246 -5.70 -19.29 -2.56
N GLN A 247 -4.84 -20.25 -2.32
CA GLN A 247 -4.26 -21.12 -3.35
C GLN A 247 -3.65 -22.38 -2.72
N ASP A 248 -3.31 -23.37 -3.56
CA ASP A 248 -2.56 -24.53 -3.14
C ASP A 248 -1.11 -24.16 -2.78
N GLU A 249 -0.51 -24.90 -1.85
CA GLU A 249 0.85 -24.60 -1.36
C GLU A 249 1.92 -24.68 -2.45
N ALA A 250 1.83 -25.64 -3.37
CA ALA A 250 2.77 -25.73 -4.49
C ALA A 250 2.68 -24.53 -5.42
N ASP A 251 1.46 -24.08 -5.75
CA ASP A 251 1.21 -22.89 -6.55
C ASP A 251 1.72 -21.62 -5.83
N LEU A 252 1.58 -21.55 -4.51
CA LEU A 252 2.13 -20.46 -3.71
C LEU A 252 3.66 -20.35 -3.84
N TRP A 253 4.37 -21.48 -3.71
CA TRP A 253 5.83 -21.50 -3.82
C TRP A 253 6.33 -21.11 -5.21
N ASP A 254 5.64 -21.53 -6.28
CA ASP A 254 5.97 -21.13 -7.64
C ASP A 254 5.76 -19.61 -7.85
N LYS A 255 4.71 -19.04 -7.27
CA LYS A 255 4.43 -17.61 -7.30
C LYS A 255 5.44 -16.80 -6.49
N LEU A 256 5.78 -17.22 -5.27
CA LEU A 256 6.81 -16.59 -4.44
C LEU A 256 8.15 -16.56 -5.16
N ARG A 257 8.56 -17.72 -5.72
CA ARG A 257 9.81 -17.83 -6.50
C ARG A 257 9.80 -16.87 -7.69
N ALA A 258 8.72 -16.88 -8.48
CA ALA A 258 8.62 -16.03 -9.67
C ALA A 258 8.68 -14.53 -9.31
N PHE A 259 7.98 -14.13 -8.23
CA PHE A 259 8.02 -12.75 -7.74
C PHE A 259 9.43 -12.35 -7.30
N ILE A 260 10.07 -13.15 -6.43
CA ILE A 260 11.42 -12.88 -5.90
C ILE A 260 12.45 -12.85 -7.04
N GLU A 261 12.38 -13.78 -8.01
CA GLU A 261 13.23 -13.75 -9.20
C GLU A 261 13.05 -12.47 -10.02
N GLY A 262 11.82 -11.99 -10.17
CA GLY A 262 11.52 -10.74 -10.86
C GLY A 262 12.12 -9.53 -10.12
N TYR A 263 11.90 -9.46 -8.81
CA TYR A 263 12.40 -8.42 -7.93
C TYR A 263 13.94 -8.38 -7.90
N GLY A 264 14.55 -9.55 -7.81
CA GLY A 264 16.00 -9.74 -7.79
C GLY A 264 16.74 -9.34 -9.08
N LYS A 265 16.03 -9.05 -10.17
CA LYS A 265 16.66 -8.45 -11.37
C LYS A 265 17.14 -7.01 -11.11
N TYR A 266 16.54 -6.33 -10.15
CA TYR A 266 16.79 -4.91 -9.89
C TYR A 266 17.32 -4.63 -8.50
N VAL A 267 17.04 -5.50 -7.53
CA VAL A 267 17.39 -5.29 -6.12
C VAL A 267 18.33 -6.37 -5.64
N ARG A 268 19.31 -5.97 -4.83
CA ARG A 268 20.16 -6.87 -4.05
C ARG A 268 20.04 -6.50 -2.58
N LEU A 269 19.84 -7.50 -1.74
CA LEU A 269 19.71 -7.33 -0.30
C LEU A 269 21.05 -7.56 0.41
N HIS A 270 21.25 -6.85 1.50
CA HIS A 270 22.24 -7.24 2.47
C HIS A 270 21.70 -8.41 3.31
N LYS A 271 22.60 -9.26 3.82
CA LYS A 271 22.17 -10.38 4.68
C LYS A 271 21.31 -9.93 5.86
N THR A 272 21.64 -8.82 6.46
CA THR A 272 20.88 -8.23 7.59
C THR A 272 19.46 -7.84 7.23
N GLU A 273 19.19 -7.53 5.96
CA GLU A 273 17.83 -7.27 5.46
C GLU A 273 17.09 -8.58 5.19
N ALA A 274 17.77 -9.58 4.60
CA ALA A 274 17.17 -10.88 4.34
C ALA A 274 16.75 -11.58 5.64
N ASP A 275 17.58 -11.55 6.66
CA ASP A 275 17.37 -12.20 7.97
C ASP A 275 16.07 -11.74 8.68
N VAL A 276 15.56 -10.56 8.36
CA VAL A 276 14.36 -10.01 9.00
C VAL A 276 13.08 -10.14 8.18
N VAL A 277 13.15 -10.66 6.95
CA VAL A 277 11.99 -10.79 6.04
C VAL A 277 10.78 -11.46 6.69
N PRO A 278 10.88 -12.64 7.34
CA PRO A 278 9.70 -13.28 7.95
C PRO A 278 9.04 -12.41 9.03
N VAL A 279 9.83 -11.66 9.80
CA VAL A 279 9.34 -10.78 10.86
C VAL A 279 8.65 -9.56 10.27
N LEU A 280 9.20 -8.97 9.22
CA LEU A 280 8.62 -7.78 8.59
C LEU A 280 7.37 -8.10 7.77
N ILE A 281 7.24 -9.32 7.26
CA ILE A 281 5.99 -9.81 6.68
C ILE A 281 4.87 -9.80 7.74
N MET A 282 5.17 -10.27 8.96
CA MET A 282 4.21 -10.18 10.09
C MET A 282 3.94 -8.72 10.49
N LEU A 283 4.96 -7.86 10.50
CA LEU A 283 4.77 -6.44 10.79
C LEU A 283 3.71 -5.81 9.89
N ARG A 284 3.75 -6.10 8.57
CA ARG A 284 2.72 -5.61 7.64
C ARG A 284 1.31 -5.99 8.10
N ARG A 285 1.10 -7.23 8.57
CA ARG A 285 -0.22 -7.67 9.04
C ARG A 285 -0.64 -7.00 10.34
N LEU A 286 0.32 -6.80 11.25
CA LEU A 286 0.06 -6.10 12.51
C LEU A 286 -0.30 -4.63 12.26
N ASP A 287 0.41 -3.96 11.33
CA ASP A 287 0.11 -2.59 10.94
C ASP A 287 -1.30 -2.45 10.35
N VAL A 288 -1.67 -3.33 9.40
CA VAL A 288 -3.02 -3.36 8.81
C VAL A 288 -4.09 -3.59 9.88
N PHE A 289 -3.86 -4.48 10.84
CA PHE A 289 -4.77 -4.71 11.95
C PHE A 289 -4.94 -3.45 12.80
N VAL A 290 -3.85 -2.79 13.18
CA VAL A 290 -3.87 -1.54 13.97
C VAL A 290 -4.61 -0.44 13.21
N HIS A 291 -4.35 -0.29 11.92
CA HIS A 291 -5.04 0.68 11.06
C HIS A 291 -6.56 0.46 11.07
N PHE A 292 -7.03 -0.76 10.81
CA PHE A 292 -8.45 -1.06 10.78
C PHE A 292 -9.11 -1.02 12.17
N LEU A 293 -8.37 -1.36 13.22
CA LEU A 293 -8.86 -1.21 14.60
C LEU A 293 -9.12 0.27 14.93
N GLY A 294 -8.25 1.18 14.46
CA GLY A 294 -8.48 2.62 14.59
C GLY A 294 -9.76 3.06 13.88
N ARG A 295 -9.96 2.65 12.64
CA ARG A 295 -11.17 2.94 11.85
C ARG A 295 -12.45 2.35 12.49
N TYR A 296 -12.33 1.16 13.09
CA TYR A 296 -13.43 0.57 13.87
C TYR A 296 -13.76 1.44 15.11
N TRP A 297 -12.75 1.89 15.86
CA TRP A 297 -12.98 2.75 17.02
C TRP A 297 -13.52 4.15 16.65
N GLU A 298 -13.23 4.63 15.44
CA GLU A 298 -13.83 5.85 14.87
C GLU A 298 -15.26 5.63 14.33
N GLY A 299 -15.75 4.39 14.30
CA GLY A 299 -17.07 4.04 13.77
C GLY A 299 -17.16 4.09 12.25
N ILE A 300 -16.01 4.04 11.55
CA ILE A 300 -15.94 4.02 10.08
C ILE A 300 -16.22 2.61 9.55
N ASP A 301 -15.60 1.60 10.15
CA ASP A 301 -15.73 0.20 9.76
C ASP A 301 -16.45 -0.63 10.85
N GLY A 302 -17.08 -1.75 10.43
CA GLY A 302 -17.70 -2.71 11.34
C GLY A 302 -16.71 -3.69 11.95
N LYS A 303 -17.14 -4.45 12.96
CA LYS A 303 -16.32 -5.47 13.64
C LYS A 303 -15.80 -6.57 12.70
N GLU A 304 -16.52 -6.84 11.63
CA GLU A 304 -16.20 -7.89 10.66
C GLU A 304 -14.80 -7.72 10.10
N ILE A 305 -14.38 -6.46 9.85
CA ILE A 305 -13.03 -6.19 9.35
C ILE A 305 -11.96 -6.60 10.35
N ILE A 306 -12.20 -6.39 11.65
CA ILE A 306 -11.26 -6.78 12.72
C ILE A 306 -11.15 -8.30 12.79
N LEU A 307 -12.28 -9.01 12.65
CA LEU A 307 -12.29 -10.47 12.64
C LEU A 307 -11.51 -11.02 11.43
N ASP A 308 -11.66 -10.41 10.27
CA ASP A 308 -10.95 -10.80 9.06
C ASP A 308 -9.44 -10.53 9.19
N GLN A 309 -9.05 -9.36 9.72
CA GLN A 309 -7.62 -9.07 9.96
C GLN A 309 -7.02 -10.01 11.02
N THR A 310 -7.76 -10.35 12.07
CA THR A 310 -7.32 -11.33 13.07
C THR A 310 -7.05 -12.69 12.42
N LYS A 311 -7.98 -13.22 11.61
CA LYS A 311 -7.80 -14.48 10.86
C LYS A 311 -6.58 -14.43 9.95
N ASN A 312 -6.38 -13.32 9.24
CA ASN A 312 -5.23 -13.15 8.34
C ASN A 312 -3.90 -13.19 9.11
N ILE A 313 -3.82 -12.55 10.30
CA ILE A 313 -2.63 -12.60 11.15
C ILE A 313 -2.36 -14.04 11.57
N ILE A 314 -3.35 -14.75 12.10
CA ILE A 314 -3.18 -16.12 12.59
C ILE A 314 -2.75 -17.06 11.47
N SER A 315 -3.43 -17.00 10.31
CA SER A 315 -3.09 -17.81 9.15
C SER A 315 -1.66 -17.56 8.68
N GLN A 316 -1.26 -16.28 8.58
CA GLN A 316 0.09 -15.94 8.15
C GLN A 316 1.16 -16.29 9.18
N ALA A 317 0.87 -16.14 10.48
CA ALA A 317 1.78 -16.58 11.54
C ALA A 317 2.01 -18.10 11.48
N GLN A 318 0.95 -18.89 11.32
CA GLN A 318 1.03 -20.34 11.17
C GLN A 318 1.86 -20.72 9.94
N TRP A 319 1.60 -20.07 8.79
CA TRP A 319 2.37 -20.34 7.58
C TRP A 319 3.85 -19.99 7.75
N LEU A 320 4.17 -18.84 8.33
CA LEU A 320 5.56 -18.40 8.57
C LEU A 320 6.28 -19.30 9.58
N ASN A 321 5.59 -19.80 10.60
CA ASN A 321 6.17 -20.75 11.55
C ASN A 321 6.60 -22.06 10.87
N MET A 322 5.84 -22.53 9.89
CA MET A 322 6.16 -23.74 9.14
C MET A 322 7.17 -23.50 8.01
N ASN A 323 7.07 -22.37 7.34
CA ASN A 323 7.72 -22.12 6.06
C ASN A 323 8.77 -21.00 6.08
N GLY A 324 8.88 -20.23 7.17
CA GLY A 324 9.71 -19.03 7.25
C GLY A 324 11.19 -19.27 6.93
N GLN A 325 11.75 -20.41 7.36
CA GLN A 325 13.15 -20.78 7.04
C GLN A 325 13.32 -21.09 5.55
N SER A 326 12.37 -21.77 4.93
CA SER A 326 12.38 -22.05 3.49
C SER A 326 12.24 -20.78 2.66
N LEU A 327 11.37 -19.85 3.11
CA LEU A 327 11.23 -18.54 2.49
C LEU A 327 12.54 -17.72 2.61
N LEU A 328 13.16 -17.70 3.78
CA LEU A 328 14.44 -17.03 3.98
C LEU A 328 15.51 -17.58 3.03
N SER A 329 15.63 -18.91 2.94
CA SER A 329 16.58 -19.55 2.02
C SER A 329 16.30 -19.19 0.57
N LEU A 330 15.03 -19.06 0.16
CA LEU A 330 14.66 -18.63 -1.18
C LEU A 330 15.05 -17.16 -1.44
N VAL A 331 14.82 -16.28 -0.46
CA VAL A 331 15.23 -14.87 -0.54
C VAL A 331 16.75 -14.74 -0.63
N GLU A 332 17.51 -15.42 0.23
CA GLU A 332 18.98 -15.41 0.21
C GLU A 332 19.57 -15.96 -1.10
N LEU A 333 18.90 -16.93 -1.72
CA LEU A 333 19.34 -17.51 -3.00
C LEU A 333 19.15 -16.56 -4.18
N LEU A 334 18.08 -15.75 -4.17
CA LEU A 334 17.62 -14.99 -5.35
C LEU A 334 17.90 -13.48 -5.24
N LEU A 335 18.19 -12.94 -4.07
CA LEU A 335 18.41 -11.50 -3.82
C LEU A 335 19.76 -11.20 -3.20
#